data_1541ad2733930f6c99e43ca40a1da24d
#
_entry.id   1541ad2733930f6c99e43ca40a1da24d
#
_cell.length_a   1.000
_cell.length_b   1.000
_cell.length_c   1.000
_cell.angle_alpha   90.00
_cell.angle_beta   90.00
_cell.angle_gamma   90.00
#
_symmetry.space_group_name_H-M   'P 1'
#
loop_
_entity.id
_entity.type
_entity.pdbx_description
1 polymer ?
#
loop_
_entity_poly.entity_id
_entity_poly.type
_entity_poly.pdbx_seq_one_letter_code
_entity_poly.pdbx_strand_id
1 'polypeptide(L)'
;MEKFEFSIKEANNEINRVTNLLNLYIDRKNLLFNETQPKVADPNADRVDGSMTREERFFKYVYKCEDEDIDWWIDHLNDYLVSLSNYVESELKRIGEYNDLLQKIIYYKEVYKPEENEKITWDWISKKVYSPSSTIRRMYSKHKKMRNIDE
;
A
#
# COMPACT_ATOMS: atom_id res chain seq x y z
N MET A 1 12.86 11.22 -13.50
CA MET A 1 12.76 10.79 -12.10
C MET A 1 11.88 11.76 -11.34
N GLU A 2 10.70 11.32 -10.96
CA GLU A 2 9.83 12.14 -10.13
C GLU A 2 10.46 12.31 -8.76
N LYS A 3 10.65 13.57 -8.36
CA LYS A 3 11.06 13.85 -6.99
C LYS A 3 9.81 13.93 -6.14
N PHE A 4 9.67 12.99 -5.22
CA PHE A 4 8.61 13.06 -4.22
C PHE A 4 9.03 14.06 -3.13
N GLU A 5 8.21 15.07 -2.91
CA GLU A 5 8.42 16.04 -1.84
C GLU A 5 7.69 15.63 -0.56
N PHE A 6 7.70 14.34 -0.27
CA PHE A 6 7.03 13.79 0.91
C PHE A 6 8.05 13.51 2.02
N SER A 7 7.61 13.71 3.27
CA SER A 7 8.31 13.09 4.40
C SER A 7 8.09 11.57 4.33
N ILE A 8 8.91 10.80 5.04
CA ILE A 8 8.76 9.34 5.10
C ILE A 8 7.35 8.97 5.58
N LYS A 9 6.84 9.67 6.58
CA LYS A 9 5.48 9.45 7.10
C LYS A 9 4.41 9.70 6.04
N GLU A 10 4.52 10.82 5.32
CA GLU A 10 3.59 11.15 4.24
C GLU A 10 3.66 10.14 3.11
N ALA A 11 4.87 9.73 2.72
CA ALA A 11 5.06 8.69 1.70
C ALA A 11 4.44 7.37 2.13
N ASN A 12 4.61 6.99 3.40
CA ASN A 12 4.02 5.76 3.93
C ASN A 12 2.49 5.83 3.99
N ASN A 13 1.93 6.98 4.34
CA ASN A 13 0.48 7.20 4.30
C ASN A 13 -0.04 7.08 2.87
N GLU A 14 0.70 7.62 1.91
CA GLU A 14 0.35 7.52 0.49
C GLU A 14 0.42 6.07 0.00
N ILE A 15 1.43 5.31 0.43
CA ILE A 15 1.51 3.87 0.14
C ILE A 15 0.25 3.15 0.64
N ASN A 16 -0.20 3.44 1.85
CA ASN A 16 -1.40 2.82 2.41
C ASN A 16 -2.65 3.20 1.62
N ARG A 17 -2.78 4.47 1.24
CA ARG A 17 -3.91 4.95 0.43
C ARG A 17 -3.94 4.27 -0.94
N VAL A 18 -2.81 4.20 -1.61
CA VAL A 18 -2.71 3.60 -2.94
C VAL A 18 -2.92 2.09 -2.87
N THR A 19 -2.43 1.42 -1.83
CA THR A 19 -2.65 -0.01 -1.61
C THR A 19 -4.14 -0.31 -1.47
N ASN A 20 -4.87 0.50 -0.69
CA ASN A 20 -6.31 0.33 -0.52
C ASN A 20 -7.04 0.54 -1.86
N LEU A 21 -6.64 1.56 -2.61
CA LEU A 21 -7.23 1.83 -3.92
C LEU A 21 -6.95 0.68 -4.91
N LEU A 22 -5.72 0.17 -4.92
CA LEU A 22 -5.35 -0.98 -5.74
C LEU A 22 -6.21 -2.20 -5.42
N ASN A 23 -6.42 -2.47 -4.13
CA ASN A 23 -7.26 -3.59 -3.68
C ASN A 23 -8.71 -3.42 -4.14
N LEU A 24 -9.23 -2.20 -4.17
CA LEU A 24 -10.57 -1.93 -4.71
C LEU A 24 -10.67 -2.29 -6.19
N TYR A 25 -9.65 -1.97 -6.99
CA TYR A 25 -9.62 -2.33 -8.41
C TYR A 25 -9.48 -3.84 -8.62
N ILE A 26 -8.67 -4.50 -7.80
CA ILE A 26 -8.53 -5.97 -7.85
C ILE A 26 -9.86 -6.64 -7.50
N ASP A 27 -10.55 -6.17 -6.45
CA ASP A 27 -11.85 -6.67 -6.05
C ASP A 27 -12.89 -6.44 -7.15
N ARG A 28 -12.85 -5.28 -7.79
CA ARG A 28 -13.73 -4.98 -8.92
C ARG A 28 -13.50 -5.94 -10.09
N LYS A 29 -12.23 -6.22 -10.39
CA LYS A 29 -11.87 -7.17 -11.44
C LYS A 29 -12.41 -8.57 -11.15
N ASN A 30 -12.25 -9.02 -9.89
CA ASN A 30 -12.78 -10.31 -9.45
C ASN A 30 -14.31 -10.36 -9.50
N LEU A 31 -14.97 -9.28 -9.13
CA LEU A 31 -16.42 -9.17 -9.21
C LEU A 31 -16.90 -9.28 -10.67
N LEU A 32 -16.26 -8.59 -11.59
CA LEU A 32 -16.58 -8.65 -13.02
C LEU A 32 -16.37 -10.06 -13.57
N PHE A 33 -15.29 -10.72 -13.15
CA PHE A 33 -15.05 -12.11 -13.52
C PHE A 33 -16.18 -13.01 -13.03
N ASN A 34 -16.57 -12.89 -11.77
CA ASN A 34 -17.64 -13.70 -11.18
C ASN A 34 -19.00 -13.45 -11.85
N GLU A 35 -19.29 -12.20 -12.21
CA GLU A 35 -20.52 -11.85 -12.91
C GLU A 35 -20.64 -12.50 -14.28
N THR A 36 -19.52 -12.80 -14.93
CA THR A 36 -19.49 -13.38 -16.25
C THR A 36 -19.40 -14.92 -16.23
N GLN A 37 -19.19 -15.52 -15.05
CA GLN A 37 -19.17 -16.96 -14.91
C GLN A 37 -20.60 -17.53 -14.83
N PRO A 38 -20.82 -18.79 -15.26
CA PRO A 38 -22.11 -19.40 -15.08
C PRO A 38 -22.43 -19.51 -13.59
N LYS A 39 -23.59 -19.03 -13.22
CA LYS A 39 -24.12 -19.28 -11.87
C LYS A 39 -24.27 -20.78 -11.71
N VAL A 40 -23.91 -21.28 -10.52
CA VAL A 40 -24.15 -22.68 -10.18
C VAL A 40 -25.61 -22.96 -10.51
N ALA A 41 -25.86 -23.82 -11.46
CA ALA A 41 -27.18 -24.09 -11.96
C ALA A 41 -28.05 -24.59 -10.81
N ASP A 42 -29.06 -23.82 -10.47
CA ASP A 42 -30.23 -24.36 -9.79
C ASP A 42 -30.79 -25.42 -10.75
N PRO A 43 -30.85 -26.72 -10.35
CA PRO A 43 -31.35 -27.75 -11.24
C PRO A 43 -32.80 -27.53 -11.68
N ASN A 44 -33.52 -26.60 -11.03
CA ASN A 44 -34.89 -26.21 -11.34
C ASN A 44 -34.99 -24.88 -12.09
N ALA A 45 -33.91 -24.19 -12.30
CA ALA A 45 -33.94 -23.00 -13.14
C ALA A 45 -34.03 -23.43 -14.57
N ASP A 46 -35.09 -22.97 -15.25
CA ASP A 46 -35.12 -23.06 -16.70
C ASP A 46 -33.77 -22.51 -17.19
N ARG A 47 -33.09 -23.33 -17.93
CA ARG A 47 -31.96 -22.86 -18.72
C ARG A 47 -32.51 -21.84 -19.71
N VAL A 48 -32.71 -20.64 -19.23
CA VAL A 48 -32.85 -19.52 -20.13
C VAL A 48 -31.58 -19.53 -20.94
N ASP A 49 -31.73 -19.82 -22.17
CA ASP A 49 -30.67 -19.82 -23.11
C ASP A 49 -30.01 -18.47 -23.28
N GLY A 50 -29.42 -18.14 -22.36
CA GLY A 50 -28.39 -17.26 -22.47
C GLY A 50 -27.08 -17.96 -22.29
N SER A 51 -27.01 -19.21 -22.51
CA SER A 51 -25.78 -19.95 -22.39
C SER A 51 -24.76 -19.40 -23.37
N MET A 52 -24.18 -18.27 -22.99
CA MET A 52 -22.95 -17.80 -23.62
C MET A 52 -21.96 -18.96 -23.58
N THR A 53 -21.27 -19.16 -24.68
CA THR A 53 -20.15 -20.08 -24.70
C THR A 53 -19.08 -19.55 -23.72
N ARG A 54 -18.16 -20.42 -23.32
CA ARG A 54 -17.02 -20.05 -22.48
C ARG A 54 -16.24 -18.87 -23.07
N GLU A 55 -16.08 -18.89 -24.41
CA GLU A 55 -15.38 -17.84 -25.15
C GLU A 55 -16.14 -16.51 -25.10
N GLU A 56 -17.45 -16.52 -25.28
CA GLU A 56 -18.28 -15.32 -25.18
C GLU A 56 -18.25 -14.72 -23.79
N ARG A 57 -18.28 -15.54 -22.75
CA ARG A 57 -18.12 -15.07 -21.35
C ARG A 57 -16.77 -14.43 -21.12
N PHE A 58 -15.71 -15.02 -21.66
CA PHE A 58 -14.38 -14.47 -21.56
C PHE A 58 -14.28 -13.11 -22.26
N PHE A 59 -14.80 -13.00 -23.47
CA PHE A 59 -14.82 -11.72 -24.18
C PHE A 59 -15.64 -10.66 -23.47
N LYS A 60 -16.75 -11.02 -22.89
CA LYS A 60 -17.57 -10.09 -22.10
C LYS A 60 -16.80 -9.57 -20.87
N TYR A 61 -16.09 -10.47 -20.19
CA TYR A 61 -15.24 -10.10 -19.06
C TYR A 61 -14.13 -9.12 -19.48
N VAL A 62 -13.40 -9.47 -20.54
CA VAL A 62 -12.32 -8.61 -21.06
C VAL A 62 -12.86 -7.25 -21.48
N TYR A 63 -13.99 -7.22 -22.17
CA TYR A 63 -14.63 -5.98 -22.59
C TYR A 63 -14.98 -5.08 -21.41
N LYS A 64 -15.58 -5.64 -20.37
CA LYS A 64 -15.92 -4.88 -19.17
C LYS A 64 -14.67 -4.34 -18.45
N CYS A 65 -13.61 -5.13 -18.38
CA CYS A 65 -12.34 -4.67 -17.79
C CYS A 65 -11.74 -3.54 -18.61
N GLU A 66 -11.78 -3.62 -19.94
CA GLU A 66 -11.31 -2.56 -20.83
C GLU A 66 -12.14 -1.28 -20.70
N ASP A 67 -13.47 -1.41 -20.62
CA ASP A 67 -14.38 -0.29 -20.50
C ASP A 67 -14.14 0.52 -19.22
N GLU A 68 -13.76 -0.12 -18.14
CA GLU A 68 -13.44 0.52 -16.86
C GLU A 68 -11.94 0.84 -16.69
N ASP A 69 -11.10 0.55 -17.69
CA ASP A 69 -9.64 0.72 -17.65
C ASP A 69 -8.99 0.06 -16.41
N ILE A 70 -9.56 -1.05 -15.94
CA ILE A 70 -9.13 -1.68 -14.69
C ILE A 70 -7.68 -2.11 -14.71
N ASP A 71 -7.24 -2.78 -15.78
CA ASP A 71 -5.86 -3.28 -15.89
C ASP A 71 -4.86 -2.11 -15.98
N TRP A 72 -5.23 -1.04 -16.66
CA TRP A 72 -4.43 0.18 -16.74
C TRP A 72 -4.23 0.78 -15.33
N TRP A 73 -5.31 0.90 -14.56
CA TRP A 73 -5.24 1.43 -13.20
C TRP A 73 -4.43 0.53 -12.29
N ILE A 74 -4.60 -0.79 -12.37
CA ILE A 74 -3.83 -1.76 -11.57
C ILE A 74 -2.33 -1.60 -11.86
N ASP A 75 -1.94 -1.57 -13.13
CA ASP A 75 -0.54 -1.42 -13.53
C ASP A 75 0.04 -0.09 -13.07
N HIS A 76 -0.71 1.00 -13.27
CA HIS A 76 -0.29 2.34 -12.84
C HIS A 76 -0.11 2.45 -11.33
N LEU A 77 -1.06 1.92 -10.57
CA LEU A 77 -0.99 1.93 -9.11
C LEU A 77 0.16 1.07 -8.59
N ASN A 78 0.42 -0.08 -9.21
CA ASN A 78 1.57 -0.92 -8.87
C ASN A 78 2.89 -0.19 -9.12
N ASP A 79 3.04 0.45 -10.26
CA ASP A 79 4.25 1.23 -10.60
C ASP A 79 4.45 2.38 -9.61
N TYR A 80 3.38 3.05 -9.25
CA TYR A 80 3.43 4.14 -8.26
C TYR A 80 3.84 3.62 -6.88
N LEU A 81 3.30 2.47 -6.45
CA LEU A 81 3.69 1.84 -5.19
C LEU A 81 5.18 1.48 -5.16
N VAL A 82 5.70 0.92 -6.24
CA VAL A 82 7.13 0.61 -6.36
C VAL A 82 7.96 1.89 -6.20
N SER A 83 7.57 2.96 -6.87
CA SER A 83 8.27 4.25 -6.78
C SER A 83 8.25 4.82 -5.36
N LEU A 84 7.10 4.77 -4.69
CA LEU A 84 6.97 5.24 -3.30
C LEU A 84 7.80 4.39 -2.34
N SER A 85 7.77 3.07 -2.50
CA SER A 85 8.54 2.14 -1.66
C SER A 85 10.05 2.38 -1.82
N ASN A 86 10.50 2.57 -3.05
CA ASN A 86 11.91 2.89 -3.34
C ASN A 86 12.31 4.22 -2.72
N TYR A 87 11.43 5.21 -2.76
CA TYR A 87 11.68 6.51 -2.12
C TYR A 87 11.86 6.36 -0.61
N VAL A 88 10.96 5.64 0.06
CA VAL A 88 11.05 5.41 1.51
C VAL A 88 12.36 4.69 1.86
N GLU A 89 12.72 3.64 1.14
CA GLU A 89 13.96 2.92 1.35
C GLU A 89 15.18 3.81 1.16
N SER A 90 15.20 4.64 0.12
CA SER A 90 16.29 5.56 -0.17
C SER A 90 16.45 6.62 0.93
N GLU A 91 15.34 7.16 1.42
CA GLU A 91 15.37 8.15 2.50
C GLU A 91 15.84 7.55 3.82
N LEU A 92 15.38 6.34 4.15
CA LEU A 92 15.84 5.62 5.34
C LEU A 92 17.34 5.32 5.25
N LYS A 93 17.80 4.89 4.10
CA LYS A 93 19.22 4.61 3.87
C LYS A 93 20.07 5.88 4.02
N ARG A 94 19.59 6.99 3.46
CA ARG A 94 20.27 8.29 3.56
C ARG A 94 20.40 8.71 5.03
N ILE A 95 19.34 8.57 5.81
CA ILE A 95 19.37 8.89 7.24
C ILE A 95 20.33 7.95 7.98
N GLY A 96 20.29 6.66 7.67
CA GLY A 96 21.16 5.65 8.27
C GLY A 96 22.64 5.88 8.04
N GLU A 97 23.01 6.55 6.96
CA GLU A 97 24.40 6.85 6.64
C GLU A 97 25.02 7.83 7.64
N TYR A 98 24.25 8.72 8.21
CA TYR A 98 24.74 9.66 9.22
C TYR A 98 24.25 9.38 10.64
N ASN A 99 23.16 8.66 10.82
CA ASN A 99 22.64 8.33 12.15
C ASN A 99 21.79 7.03 12.10
N ASP A 100 22.44 5.92 12.40
CA ASP A 100 21.81 4.59 12.37
C ASP A 100 20.68 4.46 13.39
N LEU A 101 20.86 5.03 14.59
CA LEU A 101 19.83 4.99 15.62
C LEU A 101 18.59 5.77 15.21
N LEU A 102 18.78 6.95 14.62
CA LEU A 102 17.66 7.77 14.12
C LEU A 102 16.89 7.04 13.00
N GLN A 103 17.60 6.36 12.11
CA GLN A 103 16.98 5.54 11.07
C GLN A 103 16.02 4.50 11.68
N LYS A 104 16.48 3.78 12.68
CA LYS A 104 15.67 2.77 13.37
C LYS A 104 14.45 3.37 14.07
N ILE A 105 14.63 4.53 14.71
CA ILE A 105 13.53 5.24 15.37
C ILE A 105 12.47 5.63 14.34
N ILE A 106 12.87 6.23 13.23
CA ILE A 106 11.97 6.65 12.17
C ILE A 106 11.25 5.43 11.56
N TYR A 107 11.98 4.35 11.33
CA TYR A 107 11.38 3.13 10.81
C TYR A 107 10.25 2.62 11.71
N TYR A 108 10.49 2.49 13.01
CA TYR A 108 9.46 2.00 13.93
C TYR A 108 8.32 2.98 14.13
N LYS A 109 8.58 4.27 14.03
CA LYS A 109 7.57 5.31 14.24
C LYS A 109 6.70 5.58 13.02
N GLU A 110 7.29 5.56 11.83
CA GLU A 110 6.63 6.04 10.61
C GLU A 110 6.37 4.96 9.56
N VAL A 111 7.10 3.86 9.59
CA VAL A 111 7.04 2.83 8.53
C VAL A 111 6.52 1.49 9.03
N TYR A 112 6.96 1.06 10.20
CA TYR A 112 6.62 -0.25 10.75
C TYR A 112 5.11 -0.41 10.94
N LYS A 113 4.56 -1.54 10.46
CA LYS A 113 3.16 -1.90 10.66
C LYS A 113 3.05 -2.83 11.88
N PRO A 114 2.40 -2.38 12.96
CA PRO A 114 2.25 -3.23 14.14
C PRO A 114 1.31 -4.41 13.84
N GLU A 115 1.56 -5.54 14.51
CA GLU A 115 0.64 -6.65 14.52
C GLU A 115 -0.61 -6.30 15.34
N GLU A 116 -1.66 -7.10 15.20
CA GLU A 116 -3.00 -6.81 15.72
C GLU A 116 -3.05 -6.40 17.21
N ASN A 117 -2.15 -6.94 18.04
CA ASN A 117 -2.09 -6.68 19.47
C ASN A 117 -0.89 -5.83 19.90
N GLU A 118 -0.10 -5.33 18.96
CA GLU A 118 1.05 -4.50 19.26
C GLU A 118 0.67 -3.03 19.35
N LYS A 119 1.12 -2.37 20.42
CA LYS A 119 1.07 -0.91 20.52
C LYS A 119 2.49 -0.38 20.45
N ILE A 120 2.73 0.51 19.49
CA ILE A 120 4.04 1.11 19.30
C ILE A 120 4.15 2.32 20.23
N THR A 121 4.69 2.08 21.42
CA THR A 121 4.99 3.12 22.41
C THR A 121 6.47 3.44 22.39
N TRP A 122 6.86 4.54 23.00
CA TRP A 122 8.27 4.89 23.15
C TRP A 122 9.04 3.81 23.94
N ASP A 123 8.42 3.21 24.94
CA ASP A 123 9.02 2.11 25.70
C ASP A 123 9.25 0.89 24.82
N TRP A 124 8.30 0.55 23.96
CA TRP A 124 8.44 -0.54 23.01
C TRP A 124 9.61 -0.30 22.04
N ILE A 125 9.70 0.92 21.49
CA ILE A 125 10.80 1.30 20.58
C ILE A 125 12.13 1.27 21.33
N SER A 126 12.16 1.79 22.56
CA SER A 126 13.34 1.78 23.43
C SER A 126 13.94 0.38 23.56
N LYS A 127 13.08 -0.62 23.79
CA LYS A 127 13.49 -2.02 23.89
C LYS A 127 14.03 -2.57 22.56
N LYS A 128 13.45 -2.16 21.46
CA LYS A 128 13.87 -2.63 20.13
C LYS A 128 15.20 -2.05 19.68
N VAL A 129 15.46 -0.79 20.01
CA VAL A 129 16.68 -0.09 19.59
C VAL A 129 17.77 -0.04 20.68
N TYR A 130 17.49 -0.60 21.84
CA TYR A 130 18.44 -0.66 22.98
C TYR A 130 18.92 0.74 23.42
N SER A 131 18.01 1.70 23.48
CA SER A 131 18.33 3.09 23.92
C SER A 131 17.20 3.62 24.80
N PRO A 132 17.51 4.52 25.79
CA PRO A 132 16.49 5.06 26.68
C PRO A 132 15.40 5.83 25.94
N SER A 133 14.15 5.71 26.39
CA SER A 133 13.01 6.40 25.78
C SER A 133 13.19 7.91 25.70
N SER A 134 13.77 8.54 26.73
CA SER A 134 14.02 9.99 26.74
C SER A 134 14.97 10.41 25.61
N THR A 135 15.99 9.61 25.35
CA THR A 135 16.98 9.88 24.30
C THR A 135 16.33 9.77 22.92
N ILE A 136 15.58 8.67 22.65
CA ILE A 136 14.97 8.45 21.34
C ILE A 136 13.87 9.47 21.06
N ARG A 137 13.08 9.86 22.06
CA ARG A 137 12.06 10.90 21.90
C ARG A 137 12.68 12.24 21.54
N ARG A 138 13.79 12.60 22.18
CA ARG A 138 14.52 13.85 21.91
C ARG A 138 15.06 13.86 20.48
N MET A 139 15.67 12.76 20.05
CA MET A 139 16.20 12.62 18.69
C MET A 139 15.10 12.76 17.64
N TYR A 140 13.99 12.10 17.85
CA TYR A 140 12.86 12.15 16.93
C TYR A 140 12.24 13.55 16.87
N SER A 141 12.05 14.19 18.00
CA SER A 141 11.51 15.56 18.07
C SER A 141 12.42 16.56 17.35
N LYS A 142 13.73 16.43 17.53
CA LYS A 142 14.70 17.26 16.84
C LYS A 142 14.65 17.04 15.32
N HIS A 143 14.55 15.80 14.88
CA HIS A 143 14.43 15.47 13.47
C HIS A 143 13.17 16.10 12.86
N LYS A 144 12.03 16.02 13.55
CA LYS A 144 10.77 16.61 13.07
C LYS A 144 10.86 18.14 12.94
N LYS A 145 11.51 18.79 13.91
CA LYS A 145 11.69 20.24 13.86
C LYS A 145 12.56 20.67 12.70
N MET A 146 13.64 19.95 12.43
CA MET A 146 14.52 20.23 11.30
C MET A 146 13.80 20.03 9.96
N ARG A 147 12.99 19.00 9.86
CA ARG A 147 12.20 18.73 8.65
C ARG A 147 11.18 19.86 8.38
N ASN A 148 10.53 20.37 9.41
CA ASN A 148 9.55 21.46 9.28
C ASN A 148 10.19 22.80 8.91
N ILE A 149 11.44 23.00 9.26
CA ILE A 149 12.20 24.22 8.91
C ILE A 149 12.63 24.19 7.45
N ASP A 150 12.89 23.00 6.89
CA ASP A 150 13.30 22.81 5.50
C ASP A 150 12.11 22.85 4.52
N GLU A 151 10.91 22.90 5.05
CA GLU A 151 9.70 23.16 4.26
C GLU A 151 9.54 24.68 4.11
#